data_58cda5ee6e4fda0ecd23e5ef0fb81a9a
#
_entry.id   58cda5ee6e4fda0ecd23e5ef0fb81a9a
#
_cell.length_a   1.000
_cell.length_b   1.000
_cell.length_c   1.000
_cell.angle_alpha   90.00
_cell.angle_beta   90.00
_cell.angle_gamma   90.00
#
_symmetry.space_group_name_H-M   'P 1'
#
loop_
_entity.id
_entity.type
_entity.pdbx_description
1 polymer ?
#
loop_
_entity_poly.entity_id
_entity_poly.type
_entity_poly.pdbx_seq_one_letter_code
_entity_poly.pdbx_strand_id
1 'polypeptide(L)'
;MQVPEQTTGDVIYSDLDIDPDTRYFLYVGELKSDCLNPLLRDFLSRKYETRFDFISILPDVLADYPHRNILVINPRSRKRAAECGKRVSCRLSTKEFYTRVSESETVHRLIRLLLERQKTVFVHVFESTPELTLPGIPGVVLLGPDGEAARRWNNKRCQLEALKNTDVPVIDFRICNGYNELVRTTTKLRPFWKNGIFVSQPYSAAGMNSFITLSDEDLGGNMMYPDSEYLVSRYIPHSSDPTVLGVAAGPGDVFIVAVADQEIEGGNKFRGSVFPSALSPDIQQELKRHTRSVGRMLGQSGYRGIYGCDFIVGENDQVHFVELNARKQGTTMEMACILEHLLPPGAPSLPELEFYAITEGRFPENAVELGDNLDNLCWRTYNYKTDREVLVRSFIPQACDERDLFRQVAGNSLEHGMIVMEHLGQGLTAEPGSFVGRIAAVSRHRKWLEADIRAGKELLLRSISTEK
;
A
#
# COMPACT_ATOMS: atom_id res chain seq x y z
N MET A 1 -9.85 -29.67 -10.66
CA MET A 1 -11.25 -29.78 -10.20
C MET A 1 -11.87 -28.41 -10.40
N GLN A 2 -12.77 -28.30 -11.36
CA GLN A 2 -13.46 -27.02 -11.60
C GLN A 2 -14.45 -26.78 -10.45
N VAL A 3 -14.29 -25.67 -9.75
CA VAL A 3 -15.33 -25.15 -8.85
C VAL A 3 -16.48 -24.73 -9.76
N PRO A 4 -17.73 -25.17 -9.53
CA PRO A 4 -18.83 -24.87 -10.43
C PRO A 4 -19.02 -23.36 -10.59
N GLU A 5 -19.23 -22.93 -11.83
CA GLU A 5 -19.53 -21.54 -12.29
C GLU A 5 -20.82 -20.92 -11.70
N GLN A 6 -21.34 -21.41 -10.61
CA GLN A 6 -22.44 -20.71 -9.94
C GLN A 6 -21.85 -19.56 -9.14
N THR A 7 -21.84 -18.36 -9.74
CA THR A 7 -21.66 -17.09 -9.03
C THR A 7 -22.70 -17.01 -7.92
N THR A 8 -22.33 -17.51 -6.74
CA THR A 8 -23.09 -17.25 -5.51
C THR A 8 -23.02 -15.74 -5.23
N GLY A 9 -24.07 -15.16 -4.69
CA GLY A 9 -24.42 -13.73 -4.62
C GLY A 9 -23.33 -12.67 -4.44
N ASP A 10 -22.09 -13.02 -4.04
CA ASP A 10 -21.02 -12.06 -3.69
C ASP A 10 -19.87 -12.02 -4.72
N VAL A 11 -19.64 -13.13 -5.42
CA VAL A 11 -18.56 -13.29 -6.40
C VAL A 11 -19.01 -12.79 -7.76
N ILE A 12 -18.21 -11.92 -8.40
CA ILE A 12 -18.50 -11.37 -9.74
C ILE A 12 -17.61 -11.95 -10.83
N TYR A 13 -16.47 -12.54 -10.45
CA TYR A 13 -15.58 -13.25 -11.34
C TYR A 13 -14.84 -14.34 -10.57
N SER A 14 -14.63 -15.48 -11.21
CA SER A 14 -13.86 -16.60 -10.67
C SER A 14 -13.16 -17.35 -11.80
N ASP A 15 -11.85 -17.48 -11.70
CA ASP A 15 -11.02 -18.36 -12.53
C ASP A 15 -10.11 -19.17 -11.59
N LEU A 16 -10.60 -20.32 -11.13
CA LEU A 16 -9.89 -21.18 -10.18
C LEU A 16 -9.56 -22.53 -10.83
N ASP A 17 -8.26 -22.83 -10.90
CA ASP A 17 -7.71 -24.10 -11.35
C ASP A 17 -6.78 -24.67 -10.28
N ILE A 18 -7.36 -25.44 -9.35
CA ILE A 18 -6.66 -25.94 -8.17
C ILE A 18 -6.05 -27.30 -8.45
N ASP A 19 -4.72 -27.32 -8.64
CA ASP A 19 -3.92 -28.53 -8.77
C ASP A 19 -3.87 -29.30 -7.44
N PRO A 20 -4.21 -30.60 -7.39
CA PRO A 20 -4.18 -31.40 -6.17
C PRO A 20 -2.80 -31.57 -5.54
N ASP A 21 -1.72 -31.49 -6.33
CA ASP A 21 -0.34 -31.70 -5.91
C ASP A 21 0.35 -30.38 -5.47
N THR A 22 -0.36 -29.27 -5.55
CA THR A 22 0.12 -27.93 -5.19
C THR A 22 -0.54 -27.46 -3.91
N ARG A 23 0.24 -26.91 -2.97
CA ARG A 23 -0.27 -26.18 -1.81
C ARG A 23 -0.56 -24.73 -2.18
N TYR A 24 -1.58 -24.16 -1.56
CA TYR A 24 -1.99 -22.79 -1.85
C TYR A 24 -2.01 -21.93 -0.61
N PHE A 25 -1.59 -20.68 -0.76
CA PHE A 25 -1.94 -19.62 0.18
C PHE A 25 -2.94 -18.66 -0.48
N LEU A 26 -3.67 -17.92 0.33
CA LEU A 26 -4.61 -16.91 -0.15
C LEU A 26 -3.95 -15.54 -0.07
N TYR A 27 -4.08 -14.75 -1.11
CA TYR A 27 -3.89 -13.32 -1.04
C TYR A 27 -5.25 -12.63 -0.92
N VAL A 28 -5.42 -11.71 0.03
CA VAL A 28 -6.65 -10.93 0.19
C VAL A 28 -6.30 -9.45 0.20
N GLY A 29 -6.64 -8.73 -0.85
CA GLY A 29 -6.28 -7.31 -0.97
C GLY A 29 -6.46 -6.74 -2.36
N GLU A 30 -6.05 -5.48 -2.54
CA GLU A 30 -6.05 -4.81 -3.84
C GLU A 30 -4.98 -5.41 -4.76
N LEU A 31 -5.25 -5.43 -6.07
CA LEU A 31 -4.36 -6.00 -7.10
C LEU A 31 -2.94 -5.39 -7.06
N LYS A 32 -2.81 -4.11 -6.71
CA LYS A 32 -1.52 -3.41 -6.65
C LYS A 32 -0.45 -4.07 -5.78
N SER A 33 -0.84 -4.96 -4.87
CA SER A 33 0.08 -5.68 -3.98
C SER A 33 0.13 -7.17 -4.24
N ASP A 34 -0.63 -7.65 -5.23
CA ASP A 34 -0.64 -9.04 -5.66
C ASP A 34 0.74 -9.50 -6.18
N CYS A 35 1.48 -8.58 -6.78
CA CYS A 35 2.82 -8.80 -7.32
C CYS A 35 3.90 -9.20 -6.28
N LEU A 36 3.62 -9.10 -4.96
CA LEU A 36 4.46 -9.67 -3.91
C LEU A 36 4.30 -11.20 -3.78
N ASN A 37 3.18 -11.76 -4.24
CA ASN A 37 2.87 -13.18 -4.06
C ASN A 37 3.84 -14.13 -4.76
N PRO A 38 4.38 -13.85 -5.96
CA PRO A 38 5.44 -14.69 -6.55
C PRO A 38 6.68 -14.82 -5.65
N LEU A 39 7.11 -13.75 -4.96
CA LEU A 39 8.22 -13.80 -4.01
C LEU A 39 7.90 -14.68 -2.80
N LEU A 40 6.71 -14.52 -2.24
CA LEU A 40 6.22 -15.35 -1.13
C LEU A 40 6.06 -16.82 -1.54
N ARG A 41 5.51 -17.09 -2.72
CA ARG A 41 5.37 -18.42 -3.31
C ARG A 41 6.73 -19.14 -3.41
N ASP A 42 7.72 -18.45 -3.99
CA ASP A 42 9.06 -18.98 -4.19
C ASP A 42 9.72 -19.30 -2.84
N PHE A 43 9.54 -18.44 -1.84
CA PHE A 43 10.01 -18.67 -0.48
C PHE A 43 9.32 -19.86 0.19
N LEU A 44 7.98 -19.90 0.20
CA LEU A 44 7.23 -21.00 0.83
C LEU A 44 7.56 -22.34 0.17
N SER A 45 7.74 -22.34 -1.15
CA SER A 45 8.13 -23.56 -1.88
C SER A 45 9.51 -24.08 -1.44
N ARG A 46 10.48 -23.19 -1.24
CA ARG A 46 11.79 -23.56 -0.70
C ARG A 46 11.73 -24.00 0.76
N LYS A 47 11.02 -23.24 1.61
CA LYS A 47 10.95 -23.50 3.07
C LYS A 47 10.28 -24.83 3.39
N TYR A 48 9.27 -25.22 2.64
CA TYR A 48 8.49 -26.42 2.91
C TYR A 48 8.80 -27.60 1.96
N GLU A 49 9.78 -27.42 1.06
CA GLU A 49 10.21 -28.44 0.07
C GLU A 49 9.02 -29.02 -0.71
N THR A 50 8.06 -28.16 -1.07
CA THR A 50 6.86 -28.54 -1.80
C THR A 50 6.39 -27.39 -2.69
N ARG A 51 5.71 -27.69 -3.76
CA ARG A 51 5.17 -26.67 -4.65
C ARG A 51 4.09 -25.87 -3.95
N PHE A 52 4.27 -24.56 -3.90
CA PHE A 52 3.25 -23.60 -3.52
C PHE A 52 2.80 -22.77 -4.73
N ASP A 53 1.55 -22.36 -4.69
CA ASP A 53 0.98 -21.32 -5.55
C ASP A 53 0.01 -20.47 -4.71
N PHE A 54 -0.65 -19.49 -5.30
CA PHE A 54 -1.54 -18.59 -4.57
C PHE A 54 -2.87 -18.39 -5.29
N ILE A 55 -3.88 -18.04 -4.51
CA ILE A 55 -5.21 -17.66 -4.98
C ILE A 55 -5.46 -16.24 -4.51
N SER A 56 -5.71 -15.33 -5.45
CA SER A 56 -5.95 -13.92 -5.16
C SER A 56 -7.43 -13.62 -5.05
N ILE A 57 -7.85 -13.10 -3.89
CA ILE A 57 -9.20 -12.60 -3.61
C ILE A 57 -9.14 -11.08 -3.66
N LEU A 58 -9.75 -10.49 -4.68
CA LEU A 58 -9.58 -9.09 -5.06
C LEU A 58 -10.89 -8.30 -5.02
N PRO A 59 -10.88 -7.00 -4.65
CA PRO A 59 -11.99 -6.09 -4.90
C PRO A 59 -11.97 -5.50 -6.32
N ASP A 60 -10.82 -5.57 -7.02
CA ASP A 60 -10.57 -4.88 -8.27
C ASP A 60 -11.28 -5.57 -9.44
N VAL A 61 -12.02 -4.79 -10.23
CA VAL A 61 -12.73 -5.27 -11.42
C VAL A 61 -11.96 -4.83 -12.66
N LEU A 62 -11.38 -5.81 -13.34
CA LEU A 62 -10.62 -5.61 -14.57
C LEU A 62 -11.30 -6.29 -15.76
N ALA A 63 -10.93 -5.91 -16.98
CA ALA A 63 -11.33 -6.62 -18.19
C ALA A 63 -10.61 -7.96 -18.31
N ASP A 64 -9.29 -7.95 -18.03
CA ASP A 64 -8.42 -9.11 -18.03
C ASP A 64 -7.54 -9.11 -16.78
N TYR A 65 -7.30 -10.26 -16.18
CA TYR A 65 -6.47 -10.39 -14.98
C TYR A 65 -5.08 -10.94 -15.34
N PRO A 66 -4.03 -10.57 -14.56
CA PRO A 66 -2.64 -10.89 -14.92
C PRO A 66 -2.29 -12.38 -14.78
N HIS A 67 -3.07 -13.15 -14.03
CA HIS A 67 -2.85 -14.59 -13.81
C HIS A 67 -4.17 -15.31 -13.53
N ARG A 68 -4.12 -16.65 -13.48
CA ARG A 68 -5.23 -17.51 -13.02
C ARG A 68 -5.32 -17.52 -11.48
N ASN A 69 -6.26 -18.28 -10.96
CA ASN A 69 -6.55 -18.44 -9.54
C ASN A 69 -6.96 -17.11 -8.89
N ILE A 70 -7.91 -16.42 -9.54
CA ILE A 70 -8.47 -15.16 -9.09
C ILE A 70 -9.95 -15.35 -8.74
N LEU A 71 -10.32 -14.74 -7.61
CA LEU A 71 -11.70 -14.60 -7.13
C LEU A 71 -11.97 -13.11 -6.88
N VAL A 72 -13.00 -12.55 -7.52
CA VAL A 72 -13.33 -11.12 -7.36
C VAL A 72 -14.64 -10.94 -6.60
N ILE A 73 -14.57 -10.16 -5.52
CA ILE A 73 -15.70 -9.82 -4.66
C ILE A 73 -15.89 -8.31 -4.65
N ASN A 74 -16.85 -7.82 -5.43
CA ASN A 74 -17.19 -6.38 -5.48
C ASN A 74 -18.70 -6.18 -5.71
N PRO A 75 -19.51 -6.19 -4.65
CA PRO A 75 -20.96 -6.05 -4.76
C PRO A 75 -21.38 -4.68 -5.32
N ARG A 76 -20.60 -3.62 -5.11
CA ARG A 76 -20.90 -2.29 -5.67
C ARG A 76 -20.81 -2.29 -7.19
N SER A 77 -19.72 -2.83 -7.74
CA SER A 77 -19.56 -2.94 -9.20
C SER A 77 -20.67 -3.79 -9.82
N ARG A 78 -21.04 -4.90 -9.17
CA ARG A 78 -22.17 -5.73 -9.62
C ARG A 78 -23.48 -4.96 -9.64
N LYS A 79 -23.82 -4.29 -8.55
CA LYS A 79 -25.04 -3.49 -8.44
C LYS A 79 -25.06 -2.39 -9.51
N ARG A 80 -23.97 -1.66 -9.65
CA ARG A 80 -23.86 -0.57 -10.62
C ARG A 80 -23.96 -1.07 -12.06
N ALA A 81 -23.33 -2.20 -12.38
CA ALA A 81 -23.44 -2.82 -13.70
C ALA A 81 -24.89 -3.23 -14.02
N ALA A 82 -25.62 -3.77 -13.07
CA ALA A 82 -27.05 -4.11 -13.23
C ALA A 82 -27.92 -2.86 -13.45
N GLU A 83 -27.62 -1.75 -12.79
CA GLU A 83 -28.38 -0.49 -12.92
C GLU A 83 -28.14 0.21 -14.28
N CYS A 84 -26.89 0.22 -14.79
CA CYS A 84 -26.55 1.00 -15.97
C CYS A 84 -26.31 0.17 -17.25
N GLY A 85 -26.31 -1.17 -17.15
CA GLY A 85 -26.04 -2.06 -18.28
C GLY A 85 -24.59 -2.01 -18.80
N LYS A 86 -23.67 -1.42 -18.05
CA LYS A 86 -22.22 -1.29 -18.38
C LYS A 86 -21.38 -2.03 -17.35
N ARG A 87 -20.18 -2.48 -17.75
CA ARG A 87 -19.18 -2.98 -16.79
C ARG A 87 -18.54 -1.78 -16.08
N VAL A 88 -18.67 -1.72 -14.76
CA VAL A 88 -18.17 -0.59 -13.95
C VAL A 88 -17.20 -1.09 -12.89
N SER A 89 -16.07 -0.42 -12.78
CA SER A 89 -15.13 -0.60 -11.67
C SER A 89 -15.45 0.44 -10.58
N CYS A 90 -15.99 -0.05 -9.46
CA CYS A 90 -16.27 0.76 -8.27
C CYS A 90 -15.28 0.43 -7.17
N ARG A 91 -14.79 1.46 -6.50
CA ARG A 91 -13.91 1.27 -5.35
C ARG A 91 -14.69 0.76 -4.13
N LEU A 92 -14.15 -0.26 -3.45
CA LEU A 92 -14.56 -0.65 -2.11
C LEU A 92 -13.58 -0.07 -1.08
N SER A 93 -14.07 0.27 0.12
CA SER A 93 -13.19 0.47 1.26
C SER A 93 -12.61 -0.88 1.72
N THR A 94 -11.41 -0.88 2.30
CA THR A 94 -10.78 -2.08 2.88
C THR A 94 -11.74 -2.78 3.87
N LYS A 95 -12.40 -2.00 4.73
CA LYS A 95 -13.39 -2.50 5.68
C LYS A 95 -14.54 -3.24 4.98
N GLU A 96 -15.18 -2.61 4.00
CA GLU A 96 -16.30 -3.20 3.27
C GLU A 96 -15.87 -4.49 2.54
N PHE A 97 -14.71 -4.45 1.87
CA PHE A 97 -14.17 -5.61 1.17
C PHE A 97 -13.90 -6.78 2.13
N TYR A 98 -13.19 -6.56 3.23
CA TYR A 98 -12.87 -7.62 4.18
C TYR A 98 -14.09 -8.18 4.89
N THR A 99 -15.09 -7.35 5.19
CA THR A 99 -16.38 -7.84 5.68
C THR A 99 -16.99 -8.82 4.67
N ARG A 100 -17.04 -8.46 3.38
CA ARG A 100 -17.59 -9.33 2.33
C ARG A 100 -16.79 -10.62 2.12
N VAL A 101 -15.46 -10.54 2.16
CA VAL A 101 -14.60 -11.72 2.09
C VAL A 101 -14.86 -12.66 3.28
N SER A 102 -14.96 -12.11 4.48
CA SER A 102 -15.20 -12.87 5.71
C SER A 102 -16.59 -13.49 5.78
N GLU A 103 -17.60 -12.88 5.14
CA GLU A 103 -18.98 -13.40 5.06
C GLU A 103 -19.18 -14.36 3.87
N SER A 104 -18.25 -14.43 2.92
CA SER A 104 -18.43 -15.17 1.67
C SER A 104 -18.38 -16.67 1.86
N GLU A 105 -19.50 -17.36 1.59
CA GLU A 105 -19.55 -18.83 1.63
C GLU A 105 -18.61 -19.47 0.60
N THR A 106 -18.35 -18.80 -0.53
CA THR A 106 -17.40 -19.27 -1.53
C THR A 106 -15.98 -19.29 -0.97
N VAL A 107 -15.57 -18.24 -0.24
CA VAL A 107 -14.25 -18.17 0.41
C VAL A 107 -14.15 -19.22 1.51
N HIS A 108 -15.16 -19.37 2.35
CA HIS A 108 -15.18 -20.40 3.38
C HIS A 108 -15.08 -21.82 2.82
N ARG A 109 -15.79 -22.10 1.72
CA ARG A 109 -15.71 -23.38 1.01
C ARG A 109 -14.32 -23.62 0.44
N LEU A 110 -13.71 -22.60 -0.15
CA LEU A 110 -12.33 -22.67 -0.65
C LEU A 110 -11.34 -22.98 0.47
N ILE A 111 -11.43 -22.29 1.60
CA ILE A 111 -10.57 -22.55 2.77
C ILE A 111 -10.74 -23.99 3.28
N ARG A 112 -11.98 -24.47 3.42
CA ARG A 112 -12.24 -25.87 3.82
C ARG A 112 -11.57 -26.85 2.86
N LEU A 113 -11.75 -26.67 1.54
CA LEU A 113 -11.14 -27.50 0.52
C LEU A 113 -9.60 -27.53 0.62
N LEU A 114 -8.98 -26.38 0.89
CA LEU A 114 -7.53 -26.29 1.05
C LEU A 114 -7.08 -26.98 2.37
N LEU A 115 -7.82 -26.81 3.47
CA LEU A 115 -7.50 -27.42 4.76
C LEU A 115 -7.66 -28.96 4.76
N GLU A 116 -8.48 -29.54 3.87
CA GLU A 116 -8.54 -30.97 3.65
C GLU A 116 -7.22 -31.54 3.08
N ARG A 117 -6.41 -30.73 2.43
CA ARG A 117 -5.18 -31.13 1.71
C ARG A 117 -3.89 -30.65 2.37
N GLN A 118 -3.96 -29.60 3.17
CA GLN A 118 -2.82 -29.00 3.83
C GLN A 118 -3.16 -28.58 5.26
N LYS A 119 -2.22 -28.77 6.20
CA LYS A 119 -2.45 -28.46 7.62
C LYS A 119 -2.68 -26.97 7.90
N THR A 120 -2.14 -26.09 7.04
CA THR A 120 -2.14 -24.64 7.25
C THR A 120 -2.45 -23.94 5.94
N VAL A 121 -3.37 -23.00 5.97
CA VAL A 121 -3.64 -22.03 4.89
C VAL A 121 -3.14 -20.68 5.36
N PHE A 122 -2.12 -20.17 4.70
CA PHE A 122 -1.64 -18.79 4.94
C PHE A 122 -2.56 -17.81 4.23
N VAL A 123 -2.83 -16.68 4.88
CA VAL A 123 -3.57 -15.54 4.30
C VAL A 123 -2.64 -14.34 4.30
N HIS A 124 -2.16 -13.95 3.12
CA HIS A 124 -1.33 -12.77 2.90
C HIS A 124 -2.21 -11.58 2.59
N VAL A 125 -1.93 -10.42 3.18
CA VAL A 125 -2.76 -9.21 3.03
C VAL A 125 -1.91 -7.97 2.73
N PHE A 126 -2.54 -6.97 2.11
CA PHE A 126 -1.93 -5.64 1.99
C PHE A 126 -2.00 -4.87 3.30
N GLU A 127 -3.17 -4.83 3.92
CA GLU A 127 -3.46 -4.18 5.19
C GLU A 127 -4.30 -5.13 6.03
N SER A 128 -4.02 -5.25 7.31
CA SER A 128 -4.87 -6.01 8.22
C SER A 128 -5.92 -5.11 8.85
N THR A 129 -7.14 -5.63 8.98
CA THR A 129 -8.21 -4.97 9.72
C THR A 129 -9.00 -5.99 10.53
N PRO A 130 -9.70 -5.58 11.61
CA PRO A 130 -10.52 -6.49 12.42
C PRO A 130 -11.67 -7.14 11.65
N GLU A 131 -12.10 -6.55 10.56
CA GLU A 131 -13.18 -7.07 9.71
C GLU A 131 -12.76 -8.33 8.93
N LEU A 132 -11.45 -8.60 8.79
CA LEU A 132 -10.95 -9.85 8.22
C LEU A 132 -10.94 -10.94 9.30
N THR A 133 -12.02 -11.68 9.42
CA THR A 133 -12.19 -12.71 10.47
C THR A 133 -11.69 -14.10 10.08
N LEU A 134 -11.19 -14.30 8.85
CA LEU A 134 -10.65 -15.57 8.37
C LEU A 134 -9.56 -16.17 9.28
N PRO A 135 -8.67 -15.38 9.94
CA PRO A 135 -7.68 -15.93 10.86
C PRO A 135 -8.28 -16.63 12.11
N GLY A 136 -9.56 -16.42 12.38
CA GLY A 136 -10.30 -17.16 13.41
C GLY A 136 -10.64 -18.61 13.05
N ILE A 137 -10.44 -19.03 11.80
CA ILE A 137 -10.67 -20.39 11.34
C ILE A 137 -9.47 -21.25 11.74
N PRO A 138 -9.65 -22.38 12.46
CA PRO A 138 -8.55 -23.27 12.82
C PRO A 138 -7.75 -23.73 11.57
N GLY A 139 -6.44 -23.58 11.62
CA GLY A 139 -5.54 -23.90 10.51
C GLY A 139 -5.29 -22.73 9.53
N VAL A 140 -5.93 -21.58 9.73
CA VAL A 140 -5.63 -20.36 8.95
C VAL A 140 -4.64 -19.50 9.73
N VAL A 141 -3.59 -19.04 9.05
CA VAL A 141 -2.53 -18.17 9.60
C VAL A 141 -2.43 -16.88 8.79
N LEU A 142 -2.64 -15.75 9.45
CA LEU A 142 -2.49 -14.42 8.83
C LEU A 142 -1.00 -14.09 8.63
N LEU A 143 -0.60 -13.74 7.42
CA LEU A 143 0.68 -13.12 7.08
C LEU A 143 0.48 -11.61 6.94
N GLY A 144 0.40 -10.95 8.06
CA GLY A 144 0.17 -9.54 8.27
C GLY A 144 0.06 -9.25 9.76
N PRO A 145 0.09 -7.99 10.19
CA PRO A 145 -0.08 -7.63 11.59
C PRO A 145 -1.48 -8.03 12.10
N ASP A 146 -1.63 -8.16 13.40
CA ASP A 146 -2.96 -8.30 14.02
C ASP A 146 -3.88 -7.12 13.62
N GLY A 147 -5.15 -7.40 13.28
CA GLY A 147 -6.06 -6.39 12.75
C GLY A 147 -6.38 -5.27 13.73
N GLU A 148 -6.52 -5.57 15.04
CA GLU A 148 -6.75 -4.54 16.05
C GLU A 148 -5.49 -3.71 16.32
N ALA A 149 -4.30 -4.33 16.29
CA ALA A 149 -3.04 -3.62 16.37
C ALA A 149 -2.85 -2.70 15.16
N ALA A 150 -3.12 -3.17 13.95
CA ALA A 150 -3.05 -2.37 12.73
C ALA A 150 -4.04 -1.19 12.79
N ARG A 151 -5.29 -1.41 13.17
CA ARG A 151 -6.30 -0.34 13.35
C ARG A 151 -5.85 0.70 14.36
N ARG A 152 -5.34 0.28 15.52
CA ARG A 152 -4.81 1.18 16.55
C ARG A 152 -3.70 2.06 16.00
N TRP A 153 -2.73 1.44 15.30
CA TRP A 153 -1.55 2.13 14.83
C TRP A 153 -1.76 2.89 13.50
N ASN A 154 -2.85 2.65 12.77
CA ASN A 154 -3.29 3.51 11.66
C ASN A 154 -4.11 4.74 12.14
N ASN A 155 -4.34 4.89 13.45
CA ASN A 155 -4.94 6.08 14.04
C ASN A 155 -3.86 7.13 14.34
N LYS A 156 -3.86 8.25 13.61
CA LYS A 156 -2.87 9.33 13.75
C LYS A 156 -2.78 9.91 15.16
N ARG A 157 -3.90 9.98 15.88
CA ARG A 157 -3.90 10.40 17.28
C ARG A 157 -3.06 9.46 18.13
N CYS A 158 -3.31 8.15 18.04
CA CYS A 158 -2.56 7.15 18.79
C CYS A 158 -1.05 7.20 18.47
N GLN A 159 -0.69 7.39 17.19
CA GLN A 159 0.68 7.53 16.76
C GLN A 159 1.37 8.72 17.45
N LEU A 160 0.79 9.91 17.29
CA LEU A 160 1.39 11.15 17.77
C LEU A 160 1.46 11.21 19.31
N GLU A 161 0.43 10.72 20.01
CA GLU A 161 0.42 10.61 21.46
C GLU A 161 1.52 9.66 21.97
N ALA A 162 1.70 8.52 21.31
CA ALA A 162 2.73 7.53 21.67
C ALA A 162 4.15 8.04 21.40
N LEU A 163 4.34 8.79 20.31
CA LEU A 163 5.66 9.29 19.89
C LEU A 163 6.07 10.57 20.58
N LYS A 164 5.15 11.28 21.24
CA LYS A 164 5.40 12.60 21.86
C LYS A 164 6.58 12.65 22.85
N ASN A 165 6.85 11.53 23.51
CA ASN A 165 7.90 11.42 24.54
C ASN A 165 9.09 10.55 24.06
N THR A 166 9.23 10.39 22.74
CA THR A 166 10.36 9.66 22.12
C THR A 166 11.33 10.64 21.46
N ASP A 167 12.38 10.11 20.84
CA ASP A 167 13.34 10.87 20.03
C ASP A 167 12.83 11.16 18.59
N VAL A 168 11.60 10.71 18.25
CA VAL A 168 10.99 10.96 16.95
C VAL A 168 10.44 12.39 16.89
N PRO A 169 10.81 13.20 15.89
CA PRO A 169 10.45 14.63 15.83
C PRO A 169 9.00 14.84 15.38
N VAL A 170 8.06 14.71 16.30
CA VAL A 170 6.64 14.91 16.07
C VAL A 170 6.30 16.40 15.94
N ILE A 171 5.50 16.76 14.92
CA ILE A 171 5.00 18.12 14.72
C ILE A 171 4.05 18.52 15.87
N ASP A 172 4.09 19.79 16.29
CA ASP A 172 3.10 20.32 17.26
C ASP A 172 1.67 20.07 16.80
N PHE A 173 0.86 19.46 17.65
CA PHE A 173 -0.51 19.11 17.33
C PHE A 173 -1.49 19.37 18.46
N ARG A 174 -2.78 19.44 18.13
CA ARG A 174 -3.92 19.45 19.06
C ARG A 174 -5.01 18.53 18.54
N ILE A 175 -5.79 17.98 19.45
CA ILE A 175 -6.97 17.17 19.16
C ILE A 175 -8.19 18.02 19.46
N CYS A 176 -9.16 18.02 18.55
CA CYS A 176 -10.42 18.77 18.68
C CYS A 176 -11.59 17.79 18.51
N ASN A 177 -12.52 17.84 19.46
CA ASN A 177 -13.75 17.04 19.40
C ASN A 177 -14.88 17.92 18.85
N GLY A 178 -15.21 17.70 17.60
CA GLY A 178 -16.22 18.43 16.87
C GLY A 178 -15.75 19.77 16.25
N TYR A 179 -16.57 20.27 15.34
CA TYR A 179 -16.28 21.45 14.53
C TYR A 179 -16.11 22.73 15.36
N ASN A 180 -16.92 22.93 16.42
CA ASN A 180 -16.83 24.12 17.24
C ASN A 180 -15.49 24.24 17.99
N GLU A 181 -14.95 23.12 18.46
CA GLU A 181 -13.62 23.08 19.09
C GLU A 181 -12.51 23.30 18.06
N LEU A 182 -12.67 22.72 16.86
CA LEU A 182 -11.75 22.94 15.73
C LEU A 182 -11.63 24.44 15.43
N VAL A 183 -12.74 25.16 15.22
CA VAL A 183 -12.75 26.61 14.95
C VAL A 183 -12.06 27.39 16.07
N ARG A 184 -12.44 27.16 17.32
CA ARG A 184 -11.81 27.84 18.46
C ARG A 184 -10.29 27.59 18.54
N THR A 185 -9.88 26.35 18.30
CA THR A 185 -8.47 25.97 18.39
C THR A 185 -7.66 26.57 17.25
N THR A 186 -8.14 26.51 16.01
CA THR A 186 -7.46 27.08 14.84
C THR A 186 -7.34 28.61 14.96
N THR A 187 -8.41 29.30 15.34
CA THR A 187 -8.39 30.77 15.59
C THR A 187 -7.35 31.13 16.65
N LYS A 188 -7.26 30.38 17.76
CA LYS A 188 -6.27 30.58 18.82
C LYS A 188 -4.83 30.33 18.38
N LEU A 189 -4.59 29.32 17.54
CA LEU A 189 -3.24 28.92 17.14
C LEU A 189 -2.69 29.71 15.95
N ARG A 190 -3.53 30.28 15.11
CA ARG A 190 -3.15 31.02 13.89
C ARG A 190 -2.11 32.12 14.12
N PRO A 191 -2.18 32.95 15.17
CA PRO A 191 -1.14 33.97 15.43
C PRO A 191 0.27 33.37 15.65
N PHE A 192 0.36 32.11 16.08
CA PHE A 192 1.61 31.41 16.39
C PHE A 192 2.07 30.53 15.24
N TRP A 193 1.12 29.96 14.45
CA TRP A 193 1.38 29.08 13.31
C TRP A 193 1.17 29.81 11.99
N LYS A 194 2.06 30.78 11.72
CA LYS A 194 1.91 31.74 10.62
C LYS A 194 1.94 31.12 9.21
N ASN A 195 2.58 29.96 9.06
CA ASN A 195 2.65 29.26 7.77
C ASN A 195 1.38 28.48 7.44
N GLY A 196 0.41 28.43 8.36
CA GLY A 196 -0.84 27.72 8.22
C GLY A 196 -1.02 26.59 9.22
N ILE A 197 -2.20 26.02 9.16
CA ILE A 197 -2.64 24.93 10.02
C ILE A 197 -3.07 23.78 9.12
N PHE A 198 -2.50 22.60 9.36
CA PHE A 198 -2.94 21.38 8.70
C PHE A 198 -4.01 20.71 9.56
N VAL A 199 -5.16 20.43 8.94
CA VAL A 199 -6.30 19.76 9.59
C VAL A 199 -6.51 18.41 8.92
N SER A 200 -6.65 17.35 9.72
CA SER A 200 -6.95 16.01 9.25
C SER A 200 -7.88 15.27 10.21
N GLN A 201 -8.43 14.15 9.78
CA GLN A 201 -9.10 13.21 10.68
C GLN A 201 -8.13 12.13 11.18
N PRO A 202 -8.37 11.51 12.36
CA PRO A 202 -7.52 10.47 12.92
C PRO A 202 -7.30 9.28 11.97
N TYR A 203 -8.32 8.91 11.21
CA TYR A 203 -8.27 7.92 10.15
C TYR A 203 -8.40 8.59 8.80
N SER A 204 -7.28 8.99 8.19
CA SER A 204 -7.23 9.54 6.85
C SER A 204 -6.04 8.96 6.10
N ALA A 205 -6.22 8.62 4.83
CA ALA A 205 -5.16 8.08 3.98
C ALA A 205 -5.11 8.82 2.65
N ALA A 206 -3.93 8.91 2.05
CA ALA A 206 -3.69 9.53 0.74
C ALA A 206 -4.24 10.97 0.62
N GLY A 207 -4.18 11.74 1.69
CA GLY A 207 -4.64 13.13 1.75
C GLY A 207 -6.16 13.32 1.78
N MET A 208 -6.95 12.25 1.86
CA MET A 208 -8.41 12.37 1.98
C MET A 208 -8.78 13.00 3.33
N ASN A 209 -9.80 13.89 3.31
CA ASN A 209 -10.28 14.58 4.51
C ASN A 209 -9.18 15.34 5.26
N SER A 210 -8.19 15.87 4.53
CA SER A 210 -7.15 16.73 5.07
C SER A 210 -6.95 17.96 4.20
N PHE A 211 -6.61 19.09 4.81
CA PHE A 211 -6.39 20.35 4.11
C PHE A 211 -5.55 21.31 4.95
N ILE A 212 -5.00 22.32 4.29
CA ILE A 212 -4.30 23.42 4.92
C ILE A 212 -5.26 24.59 5.02
N THR A 213 -5.32 25.27 6.18
CA THR A 213 -6.12 26.48 6.37
C THR A 213 -5.24 27.64 6.81
N LEU A 214 -5.47 28.79 6.18
CA LEU A 214 -4.86 30.08 6.51
C LEU A 214 -5.88 31.03 7.15
N SER A 215 -7.19 30.78 6.95
CA SER A 215 -8.29 31.61 7.43
C SER A 215 -9.43 30.78 8.01
N ASP A 216 -10.39 31.45 8.70
CA ASP A 216 -11.60 30.77 9.20
C ASP A 216 -12.57 30.43 8.04
N GLU A 217 -12.50 31.20 6.95
CA GLU A 217 -13.29 30.95 5.72
C GLU A 217 -12.90 29.63 5.05
N ASP A 218 -11.61 29.27 5.08
CA ASP A 218 -11.13 28.00 4.54
C ASP A 218 -11.74 26.80 5.28
N LEU A 219 -12.04 26.93 6.58
CA LEU A 219 -12.69 25.89 7.36
C LEU A 219 -14.13 25.67 6.89
N GLY A 220 -14.87 26.75 6.61
CA GLY A 220 -16.25 26.66 6.13
C GLY A 220 -16.41 26.11 4.72
N GLY A 221 -15.39 26.29 3.87
CA GLY A 221 -15.37 25.77 2.49
C GLY A 221 -15.09 24.27 2.38
N ASN A 222 -14.53 23.67 3.41
CA ASN A 222 -14.25 22.23 3.46
C ASN A 222 -15.38 21.51 4.21
N MET A 223 -15.84 20.37 3.64
CA MET A 223 -16.94 19.59 4.20
C MET A 223 -16.54 19.03 5.57
N MET A 224 -17.05 19.65 6.64
CA MET A 224 -16.77 19.30 8.01
C MET A 224 -17.90 18.49 8.63
N TYR A 225 -17.56 17.45 9.34
CA TYR A 225 -18.52 16.65 10.10
C TYR A 225 -18.60 17.21 11.53
N PRO A 226 -19.78 17.72 11.99
CA PRO A 226 -19.89 18.46 13.25
C PRO A 226 -19.35 17.71 14.47
N ASP A 227 -19.55 16.40 14.52
CA ASP A 227 -19.23 15.55 15.68
C ASP A 227 -17.95 14.71 15.49
N SER A 228 -17.16 14.96 14.43
CA SER A 228 -15.92 14.23 14.18
C SER A 228 -14.78 14.71 15.05
N GLU A 229 -13.86 13.81 15.37
CA GLU A 229 -12.56 14.18 15.93
C GLU A 229 -11.65 14.71 14.81
N TYR A 230 -10.94 15.81 15.11
CA TYR A 230 -9.97 16.43 14.22
C TYR A 230 -8.59 16.49 14.85
N LEU A 231 -7.59 16.26 14.04
CA LEU A 231 -6.19 16.49 14.35
C LEU A 231 -5.77 17.81 13.70
N VAL A 232 -5.30 18.74 14.52
CA VAL A 232 -4.84 20.07 14.10
C VAL A 232 -3.35 20.14 14.35
N SER A 233 -2.54 20.29 13.31
CA SER A 233 -1.10 20.39 13.42
C SER A 233 -0.55 21.64 12.74
N ARG A 234 0.63 22.09 13.20
CA ARG A 234 1.33 23.19 12.55
C ARG A 234 1.74 22.77 11.15
N TYR A 235 1.32 23.54 10.15
CA TYR A 235 1.84 23.34 8.79
C TYR A 235 3.30 23.80 8.70
N ILE A 236 4.15 22.93 8.19
CA ILE A 236 5.56 23.19 7.96
C ILE A 236 5.80 23.24 6.46
N PRO A 237 6.22 24.38 5.89
CA PRO A 237 6.71 24.43 4.52
C PRO A 237 7.89 23.48 4.37
N HIS A 238 7.88 22.66 3.33
CA HIS A 238 8.89 21.62 3.11
C HIS A 238 9.14 21.43 1.62
N SER A 239 10.28 20.89 1.31
CA SER A 239 10.74 20.63 -0.06
C SER A 239 10.73 19.15 -0.43
N SER A 240 10.60 18.26 0.55
CA SER A 240 10.66 16.81 0.35
C SER A 240 9.73 16.08 1.29
N ASP A 241 9.15 15.00 0.78
CA ASP A 241 8.20 14.10 1.45
C ASP A 241 8.77 12.67 1.47
N PRO A 242 9.85 12.38 2.23
CA PRO A 242 10.44 11.06 2.26
C PRO A 242 9.53 10.07 3.00
N THR A 243 9.59 8.81 2.54
CA THR A 243 8.97 7.66 3.18
C THR A 243 10.02 6.58 3.42
N VAL A 244 9.92 5.91 4.57
CA VAL A 244 10.82 4.82 4.95
C VAL A 244 10.01 3.58 5.24
N LEU A 245 10.35 2.48 4.57
CA LEU A 245 9.73 1.18 4.81
C LEU A 245 10.57 0.39 5.83
N GLY A 246 9.88 -0.27 6.76
CA GLY A 246 10.48 -1.15 7.75
C GLY A 246 9.67 -2.40 8.01
N VAL A 247 10.27 -3.35 8.72
CA VAL A 247 9.62 -4.56 9.24
C VAL A 247 9.92 -4.65 10.73
N ALA A 248 8.90 -4.88 11.55
CA ALA A 248 9.05 -5.11 12.98
C ALA A 248 8.76 -6.58 13.31
N ALA A 249 9.71 -7.28 13.93
CA ALA A 249 9.53 -8.63 14.44
C ALA A 249 9.39 -8.66 15.96
N GLY A 250 9.89 -7.63 16.65
CA GLY A 250 9.83 -7.49 18.09
C GLY A 250 10.49 -6.20 18.57
N PRO A 251 10.54 -5.95 19.90
CA PRO A 251 11.07 -4.68 20.44
C PRO A 251 12.53 -4.41 20.09
N GLY A 252 13.34 -5.46 19.98
CA GLY A 252 14.77 -5.37 19.63
C GLY A 252 15.06 -5.71 18.17
N ASP A 253 14.07 -6.15 17.43
CA ASP A 253 14.25 -6.75 16.11
C ASP A 253 13.44 -5.97 15.06
N VAL A 254 14.11 -4.97 14.47
CA VAL A 254 13.57 -4.03 13.48
C VAL A 254 14.51 -3.98 12.29
N PHE A 255 13.96 -4.25 11.11
CA PHE A 255 14.66 -4.18 9.82
C PHE A 255 14.21 -2.94 9.06
N ILE A 256 15.14 -2.13 8.58
CA ILE A 256 14.87 -0.97 7.72
C ILE A 256 15.15 -1.35 6.27
N VAL A 257 14.14 -1.21 5.43
CA VAL A 257 14.23 -1.59 4.02
C VAL A 257 14.97 -0.53 3.22
N ALA A 258 14.38 0.64 3.04
CA ALA A 258 14.97 1.76 2.30
C ALA A 258 14.20 3.06 2.51
N VAL A 259 14.80 4.16 2.01
CA VAL A 259 14.20 5.50 1.94
C VAL A 259 13.84 5.80 0.48
N ALA A 260 12.62 6.25 0.23
CA ALA A 260 12.18 6.79 -1.06
C ALA A 260 11.54 8.16 -0.86
N ASP A 261 11.42 8.93 -1.94
CA ASP A 261 10.71 10.21 -1.92
C ASP A 261 9.30 10.02 -2.49
N GLN A 262 8.29 10.55 -1.80
CA GLN A 262 6.91 10.58 -2.30
C GLN A 262 6.72 11.78 -3.24
N GLU A 263 5.85 11.61 -4.22
CA GLU A 263 5.39 12.68 -5.09
C GLU A 263 4.00 13.12 -4.67
N ILE A 264 3.94 14.29 -4.03
CA ILE A 264 2.72 14.89 -3.51
C ILE A 264 2.29 16.04 -4.42
N GLU A 265 1.08 15.97 -4.95
CA GLU A 265 0.46 17.02 -5.75
C GLU A 265 -0.54 17.82 -4.91
N GLY A 266 -0.51 19.15 -5.05
CA GLY A 266 -1.45 20.04 -4.35
C GLY A 266 -1.32 20.02 -2.83
N GLY A 267 -0.15 19.62 -2.31
CA GLY A 267 0.18 19.62 -0.89
C GLY A 267 -0.34 18.44 -0.07
N ASN A 268 -1.20 17.57 -0.64
CA ASN A 268 -1.74 16.43 0.11
C ASN A 268 -2.11 15.20 -0.74
N LYS A 269 -1.98 15.25 -2.07
CA LYS A 269 -2.39 14.13 -2.94
C LYS A 269 -1.20 13.30 -3.35
N PHE A 270 -1.08 12.11 -2.81
CA PHE A 270 -0.07 11.13 -3.22
C PHE A 270 -0.29 10.69 -4.68
N ARG A 271 0.75 10.81 -5.50
CA ARG A 271 0.76 10.42 -6.92
C ARG A 271 1.69 9.27 -7.24
N GLY A 272 2.77 9.11 -6.49
CA GLY A 272 3.76 8.08 -6.71
C GLY A 272 4.97 8.28 -5.82
N SER A 273 6.03 7.55 -6.11
CA SER A 273 7.28 7.64 -5.37
C SER A 273 8.47 7.44 -6.30
N VAL A 274 9.63 7.87 -5.85
CA VAL A 274 10.89 7.73 -6.57
C VAL A 274 11.99 7.23 -5.64
N PHE A 275 12.85 6.33 -6.15
CA PHE A 275 13.99 5.76 -5.45
C PHE A 275 15.25 5.79 -6.37
N PRO A 276 16.46 5.92 -5.79
CA PRO A 276 16.74 6.26 -4.39
C PRO A 276 16.27 7.67 -4.03
N SER A 277 16.14 7.95 -2.73
CA SER A 277 15.86 9.31 -2.26
C SER A 277 16.94 10.31 -2.71
N ALA A 278 16.53 11.55 -3.01
CA ALA A 278 17.46 12.62 -3.36
C ALA A 278 18.11 13.31 -2.14
N LEU A 279 17.67 12.97 -0.94
CA LEU A 279 18.18 13.54 0.31
C LEU A 279 19.63 13.14 0.57
N SER A 280 20.35 13.98 1.33
CA SER A 280 21.73 13.67 1.74
C SER A 280 21.81 12.38 2.57
N PRO A 281 22.95 11.68 2.55
CA PRO A 281 23.13 10.47 3.36
C PRO A 281 22.84 10.70 4.84
N ASP A 282 23.22 11.84 5.41
CA ASP A 282 23.01 12.16 6.82
C ASP A 282 21.52 12.24 7.17
N ILE A 283 20.71 12.89 6.33
CA ILE A 283 19.26 12.98 6.50
C ILE A 283 18.62 11.57 6.32
N GLN A 284 19.06 10.80 5.33
CA GLN A 284 18.56 9.43 5.17
C GLN A 284 18.87 8.56 6.40
N GLN A 285 20.05 8.68 7.01
CA GLN A 285 20.39 7.97 8.25
C GLN A 285 19.54 8.45 9.43
N GLU A 286 19.25 9.74 9.53
CA GLU A 286 18.33 10.28 10.53
C GLU A 286 16.91 9.70 10.37
N LEU A 287 16.38 9.67 9.16
CA LEU A 287 15.08 9.07 8.83
C LEU A 287 15.03 7.57 9.20
N LYS A 288 16.07 6.80 8.82
CA LYS A 288 16.21 5.38 9.19
C LYS A 288 16.22 5.20 10.71
N ARG A 289 16.96 6.04 11.45
CA ARG A 289 17.01 6.01 12.91
C ARG A 289 15.65 6.25 13.55
N HIS A 290 14.91 7.26 13.11
CA HIS A 290 13.56 7.55 13.62
C HIS A 290 12.57 6.44 13.28
N THR A 291 12.62 5.91 12.07
CA THR A 291 11.80 4.75 11.67
C THR A 291 12.09 3.53 12.53
N ARG A 292 13.37 3.29 12.88
CA ARG A 292 13.76 2.21 13.81
C ARG A 292 13.19 2.43 15.22
N SER A 293 13.16 3.67 15.71
CA SER A 293 12.52 4.00 17.00
C SER A 293 11.02 3.73 16.98
N VAL A 294 10.34 4.07 15.88
CA VAL A 294 8.92 3.72 15.66
C VAL A 294 8.74 2.21 15.63
N GLY A 295 9.59 1.46 14.91
CA GLY A 295 9.53 0.00 14.85
C GLY A 295 9.71 -0.68 16.20
N ARG A 296 10.60 -0.16 17.04
CA ARG A 296 10.78 -0.63 18.43
C ARG A 296 9.51 -0.41 19.27
N MET A 297 8.88 0.76 19.16
CA MET A 297 7.61 1.06 19.82
C MET A 297 6.50 0.09 19.35
N LEU A 298 6.41 -0.15 18.05
CA LEU A 298 5.48 -1.13 17.48
C LEU A 298 5.73 -2.52 18.05
N GLY A 299 6.97 -3.00 18.03
CA GLY A 299 7.36 -4.30 18.59
C GLY A 299 7.05 -4.44 20.08
N GLN A 300 7.25 -3.38 20.88
CA GLN A 300 6.85 -3.33 22.30
C GLN A 300 5.35 -3.46 22.50
N SER A 301 4.55 -2.98 21.56
CA SER A 301 3.10 -3.11 21.59
C SER A 301 2.58 -4.47 21.08
N GLY A 302 3.48 -5.38 20.68
CA GLY A 302 3.14 -6.68 20.09
C GLY A 302 2.86 -6.65 18.59
N TYR A 303 3.01 -5.51 17.90
CA TYR A 303 2.90 -5.43 16.45
C TYR A 303 4.03 -6.20 15.78
N ARG A 304 3.72 -6.97 14.74
CA ARG A 304 4.67 -7.68 13.88
C ARG A 304 4.24 -7.56 12.42
N GLY A 305 5.18 -7.25 11.55
CA GLY A 305 4.94 -7.12 10.11
C GLY A 305 5.54 -5.86 9.51
N ILE A 306 5.21 -5.61 8.25
CA ILE A 306 5.66 -4.43 7.50
C ILE A 306 4.95 -3.18 8.01
N TYR A 307 5.69 -2.08 8.09
CA TYR A 307 5.19 -0.75 8.38
C TYR A 307 5.97 0.30 7.60
N GLY A 308 5.40 1.49 7.43
CA GLY A 308 6.09 2.61 6.82
C GLY A 308 5.94 3.88 7.63
N CYS A 309 6.94 4.75 7.58
CA CYS A 309 6.94 6.05 8.22
C CYS A 309 7.07 7.14 7.16
N ASP A 310 6.14 8.09 7.17
CA ASP A 310 6.18 9.25 6.31
C ASP A 310 6.70 10.46 7.08
N PHE A 311 7.60 11.22 6.45
CA PHE A 311 8.22 12.40 7.01
C PHE A 311 8.12 13.56 6.03
N ILE A 312 8.41 14.75 6.51
CA ILE A 312 8.73 15.93 5.70
C ILE A 312 10.11 16.45 6.11
N VAL A 313 10.82 17.00 5.14
CA VAL A 313 12.08 17.71 5.36
C VAL A 313 11.85 19.18 5.06
N GLY A 314 11.84 19.99 6.10
CA GLY A 314 11.62 21.43 6.05
C GLY A 314 12.87 22.20 5.64
N GLU A 315 12.79 23.54 5.74
CA GLU A 315 13.93 24.41 5.57
C GLU A 315 15.01 24.06 6.59
N ASN A 316 16.27 24.21 6.20
CA ASN A 316 17.45 23.83 7.01
C ASN A 316 17.53 22.33 7.38
N ASP A 317 17.02 21.46 6.51
CA ASP A 317 17.11 20.00 6.64
C ASP A 317 16.45 19.43 7.91
N GLN A 318 15.50 20.15 8.50
CA GLN A 318 14.80 19.66 9.68
C GLN A 318 13.81 18.56 9.30
N VAL A 319 14.02 17.38 9.88
CA VAL A 319 13.14 16.21 9.72
C VAL A 319 11.94 16.33 10.66
N HIS A 320 10.74 16.04 10.16
CA HIS A 320 9.54 15.95 10.96
C HIS A 320 8.73 14.71 10.58
N PHE A 321 8.30 13.97 11.60
CA PHE A 321 7.41 12.81 11.43
C PHE A 321 5.98 13.28 11.12
N VAL A 322 5.37 12.66 10.12
CA VAL A 322 4.00 12.97 9.66
C VAL A 322 3.03 11.85 10.01
N GLU A 323 3.37 10.61 9.62
CA GLU A 323 2.43 9.48 9.69
C GLU A 323 3.16 8.14 9.79
N LEU A 324 2.59 7.23 10.58
CA LEU A 324 2.89 5.81 10.56
C LEU A 324 1.81 5.08 9.76
N ASN A 325 2.22 4.30 8.78
CA ASN A 325 1.39 3.37 8.06
C ASN A 325 1.64 1.96 8.62
N ALA A 326 0.77 1.46 9.49
CA ALA A 326 0.89 0.13 10.11
C ALA A 326 0.40 -0.96 9.13
N ARG A 327 0.98 -0.98 7.93
CA ARG A 327 0.63 -1.82 6.79
C ARG A 327 1.69 -1.72 5.69
N LYS A 328 1.52 -2.51 4.64
CA LYS A 328 2.24 -2.29 3.39
C LYS A 328 1.90 -0.91 2.80
N GLN A 329 2.85 -0.30 2.12
CA GLN A 329 2.69 1.00 1.46
C GLN A 329 2.70 0.86 -0.06
N GLY A 330 2.43 1.95 -0.77
CA GLY A 330 2.51 1.99 -2.23
C GLY A 330 3.91 1.74 -2.82
N THR A 331 4.95 1.80 -1.99
CA THR A 331 6.36 1.54 -2.35
C THR A 331 6.82 0.12 -2.06
N THR A 332 5.97 -0.71 -1.42
CA THR A 332 6.40 -2.01 -0.86
C THR A 332 6.87 -2.97 -1.94
N MET A 333 6.23 -2.97 -3.12
CA MET A 333 6.62 -3.86 -4.21
C MET A 333 7.97 -3.49 -4.80
N GLU A 334 8.15 -2.25 -5.15
CA GLU A 334 9.41 -1.77 -5.72
C GLU A 334 10.57 -1.95 -4.72
N MET A 335 10.31 -1.73 -3.43
CA MET A 335 11.28 -2.00 -2.37
C MET A 335 11.60 -3.50 -2.25
N ALA A 336 10.61 -4.38 -2.45
CA ALA A 336 10.87 -5.83 -2.49
C ALA A 336 11.77 -6.21 -3.67
N CYS A 337 11.55 -5.62 -4.84
CA CYS A 337 12.42 -5.81 -6.00
C CYS A 337 13.83 -5.25 -5.78
N ILE A 338 13.95 -4.10 -5.12
CA ILE A 338 15.26 -3.54 -4.75
C ILE A 338 16.02 -4.50 -3.83
N LEU A 339 15.38 -5.05 -2.79
CA LEU A 339 16.02 -6.04 -1.92
C LEU A 339 16.46 -7.28 -2.71
N GLU A 340 15.62 -7.80 -3.60
CA GLU A 340 15.93 -8.99 -4.42
C GLU A 340 17.19 -8.79 -5.26
N HIS A 341 17.45 -7.58 -5.77
CA HIS A 341 18.54 -7.32 -6.71
C HIS A 341 19.78 -6.66 -6.13
N LEU A 342 19.66 -5.95 -5.01
CA LEU A 342 20.78 -5.24 -4.40
C LEU A 342 21.36 -5.93 -3.16
N LEU A 343 20.63 -6.85 -2.53
CA LEU A 343 21.16 -7.64 -1.42
C LEU A 343 22.02 -8.81 -1.90
N PRO A 344 22.92 -9.31 -1.05
CA PRO A 344 23.73 -10.49 -1.36
C PRO A 344 22.84 -11.71 -1.68
N PRO A 345 23.29 -12.62 -2.56
CA PRO A 345 22.58 -13.87 -2.81
C PRO A 345 22.29 -14.64 -1.52
N GLY A 346 21.03 -15.09 -1.38
CA GLY A 346 20.57 -15.81 -0.19
C GLY A 346 20.06 -14.92 0.94
N ALA A 347 20.16 -13.60 0.84
CA ALA A 347 19.48 -12.71 1.77
C ALA A 347 17.95 -12.88 1.66
N PRO A 348 17.19 -12.74 2.75
CA PRO A 348 15.75 -12.91 2.73
C PRO A 348 15.05 -11.82 1.92
N SER A 349 14.06 -12.20 1.13
CA SER A 349 13.17 -11.26 0.45
C SER A 349 12.25 -10.54 1.45
N LEU A 350 11.62 -9.43 1.03
CA LEU A 350 10.72 -8.68 1.91
C LEU A 350 9.53 -9.51 2.43
N PRO A 351 8.81 -10.32 1.61
CA PRO A 351 7.77 -11.22 2.13
C PRO A 351 8.33 -12.31 3.06
N GLU A 352 9.58 -12.73 2.88
CA GLU A 352 10.26 -13.67 3.75
C GLU A 352 10.55 -13.05 5.13
N LEU A 353 11.05 -11.80 5.15
CA LEU A 353 11.21 -11.03 6.39
C LEU A 353 9.89 -10.86 7.15
N GLU A 354 8.80 -10.53 6.43
CA GLU A 354 7.46 -10.42 7.02
C GLU A 354 6.99 -11.77 7.59
N PHE A 355 7.18 -12.87 6.86
CA PHE A 355 6.85 -14.21 7.33
C PHE A 355 7.56 -14.54 8.65
N TYR A 356 8.87 -14.35 8.73
CA TYR A 356 9.64 -14.63 9.94
C TYR A 356 9.27 -13.69 11.10
N ALA A 357 9.03 -12.42 10.81
CA ALA A 357 8.55 -11.46 11.81
C ALA A 357 7.25 -11.93 12.47
N ILE A 358 6.31 -12.42 11.67
CA ILE A 358 4.98 -12.83 12.15
C ILE A 358 5.02 -14.21 12.84
N THR A 359 5.67 -15.18 12.20
CA THR A 359 5.61 -16.58 12.67
C THR A 359 6.64 -16.92 13.75
N GLU A 360 7.80 -16.26 13.74
CA GLU A 360 8.93 -16.55 14.65
C GLU A 360 9.26 -15.39 15.59
N GLY A 361 8.78 -14.18 15.31
CA GLY A 361 9.05 -12.99 16.11
C GLY A 361 10.49 -12.52 16.09
N ARG A 362 11.25 -12.90 15.07
CA ARG A 362 12.66 -12.54 14.83
C ARG A 362 12.99 -12.66 13.34
N PHE A 363 14.07 -12.03 12.90
CA PHE A 363 14.58 -12.21 11.56
C PHE A 363 15.57 -13.39 11.48
N PRO A 364 15.80 -13.98 10.29
CA PRO A 364 16.85 -14.95 10.07
C PRO A 364 18.23 -14.28 10.19
N GLU A 365 19.25 -15.05 10.58
CA GLU A 365 20.62 -14.54 10.85
C GLU A 365 21.30 -13.88 9.64
N ASN A 366 20.88 -14.28 8.42
CA ASN A 366 21.36 -13.73 7.15
C ASN A 366 20.58 -12.49 6.67
N ALA A 367 19.68 -11.93 7.50
CA ALA A 367 19.00 -10.68 7.19
C ALA A 367 20.01 -9.51 7.26
N VAL A 368 20.18 -8.83 6.14
CA VAL A 368 21.11 -7.70 5.98
C VAL A 368 20.36 -6.52 5.38
N GLU A 369 20.48 -5.34 5.98
CA GLU A 369 19.91 -4.11 5.45
C GLU A 369 20.72 -3.59 4.26
N LEU A 370 20.08 -2.82 3.38
CA LEU A 370 20.75 -2.17 2.26
C LEU A 370 21.80 -1.16 2.76
N GLY A 371 22.98 -1.22 2.15
CA GLY A 371 24.01 -0.19 2.32
C GLY A 371 23.62 1.13 1.65
N ASP A 372 24.50 2.13 1.76
CA ASP A 372 24.20 3.48 1.28
C ASP A 372 24.53 3.69 -0.21
N ASN A 373 25.22 2.75 -0.86
CA ASN A 373 25.57 2.85 -2.28
C ASN A 373 24.51 2.16 -3.16
N LEU A 374 23.51 2.92 -3.59
CA LEU A 374 22.32 2.44 -4.28
C LEU A 374 22.21 2.91 -5.75
N ASP A 375 23.31 3.40 -6.35
CA ASP A 375 23.30 4.19 -7.58
C ASP A 375 22.97 3.41 -8.89
N ASN A 376 22.82 2.08 -8.82
CA ASN A 376 22.72 1.26 -10.04
C ASN A 376 21.32 0.75 -10.38
N LEU A 377 20.30 1.09 -9.57
CA LEU A 377 18.93 0.69 -9.81
C LEU A 377 17.98 1.74 -9.23
N CYS A 378 17.31 2.45 -10.11
CA CYS A 378 16.38 3.52 -9.77
C CYS A 378 14.98 3.13 -10.24
N TRP A 379 13.97 3.58 -9.54
CA TRP A 379 12.58 3.44 -9.98
C TRP A 379 11.76 4.70 -9.67
N ARG A 380 10.65 4.83 -10.40
CA ARG A 380 9.61 5.84 -10.17
C ARG A 380 8.26 5.25 -10.51
N THR A 381 7.26 5.57 -9.70
CA THR A 381 5.88 5.16 -9.93
C THR A 381 4.97 6.35 -10.14
N TYR A 382 3.83 6.11 -10.78
CA TYR A 382 2.76 7.08 -10.91
C TYR A 382 1.41 6.39 -10.90
N ASN A 383 0.51 6.84 -10.02
CA ASN A 383 -0.84 6.33 -9.87
C ASN A 383 -1.83 7.26 -10.57
N TYR A 384 -2.47 6.78 -11.62
CA TYR A 384 -3.49 7.54 -12.30
C TYR A 384 -4.88 7.25 -11.72
N LYS A 385 -5.43 8.24 -11.01
CA LYS A 385 -6.82 8.27 -10.53
C LYS A 385 -7.61 9.25 -11.37
N THR A 386 -8.83 8.85 -11.77
CA THR A 386 -9.73 9.77 -12.47
C THR A 386 -10.52 10.62 -11.48
N ASP A 387 -10.73 11.89 -11.81
CA ASP A 387 -11.60 12.82 -11.08
C ASP A 387 -13.05 12.86 -11.60
N ARG A 388 -13.31 12.17 -12.71
CA ARG A 388 -14.60 12.05 -13.40
C ARG A 388 -14.84 10.63 -13.90
N GLU A 389 -16.05 10.35 -14.31
CA GLU A 389 -16.36 9.08 -14.98
C GLU A 389 -15.62 9.00 -16.33
N VAL A 390 -14.94 7.90 -16.59
CA VAL A 390 -14.22 7.64 -17.83
C VAL A 390 -14.48 6.23 -18.34
N LEU A 391 -14.60 6.08 -19.67
CA LEU A 391 -14.64 4.79 -20.33
C LEU A 391 -13.26 4.42 -20.86
N VAL A 392 -12.77 3.24 -20.53
CA VAL A 392 -11.54 2.69 -21.13
C VAL A 392 -11.85 2.12 -22.50
N ARG A 393 -11.24 2.68 -23.54
CA ARG A 393 -11.52 2.34 -24.96
C ARG A 393 -10.54 1.35 -25.57
N SER A 394 -9.34 1.26 -25.03
CA SER A 394 -8.33 0.36 -25.58
C SER A 394 -7.56 -0.36 -24.49
N PHE A 395 -7.08 -1.52 -24.80
CA PHE A 395 -6.16 -2.29 -23.99
C PHE A 395 -4.74 -1.70 -24.12
N ILE A 396 -3.98 -1.72 -23.02
CA ILE A 396 -2.54 -1.41 -23.02
C ILE A 396 -1.80 -2.74 -22.83
N PRO A 397 -1.13 -3.26 -23.87
CA PRO A 397 -0.39 -4.51 -23.75
C PRO A 397 0.79 -4.34 -22.81
N GLN A 398 1.01 -5.34 -21.96
CA GLN A 398 2.19 -5.42 -21.11
C GLN A 398 3.19 -6.40 -21.71
N ALA A 399 4.45 -5.97 -21.81
CA ALA A 399 5.53 -6.80 -22.34
C ALA A 399 6.07 -7.80 -21.29
N CYS A 400 5.97 -7.44 -20.01
CA CYS A 400 6.44 -8.24 -18.86
C CYS A 400 5.70 -7.78 -17.59
N ASP A 401 5.86 -8.52 -16.51
CA ASP A 401 5.43 -8.05 -15.17
C ASP A 401 6.48 -7.10 -14.55
N GLU A 402 6.14 -6.52 -13.40
CA GLU A 402 7.02 -5.54 -12.74
C GLU A 402 8.33 -6.17 -12.26
N ARG A 403 8.30 -7.36 -11.66
CA ARG A 403 9.48 -8.09 -11.21
C ARG A 403 10.42 -8.42 -12.38
N ASP A 404 9.84 -8.79 -13.51
CA ASP A 404 10.61 -9.05 -14.75
C ASP A 404 11.28 -7.79 -15.27
N LEU A 405 10.61 -6.62 -15.22
CA LEU A 405 11.23 -5.35 -15.60
C LEU A 405 12.44 -5.03 -14.70
N PHE A 406 12.29 -5.15 -13.38
CA PHE A 406 13.40 -4.96 -12.45
C PHE A 406 14.56 -5.93 -12.76
N ARG A 407 14.27 -7.21 -12.99
CA ARG A 407 15.28 -8.23 -13.33
C ARG A 407 16.02 -7.91 -14.63
N GLN A 408 15.32 -7.47 -15.66
CA GLN A 408 15.92 -7.11 -16.95
C GLN A 408 16.85 -5.89 -16.83
N VAL A 409 16.44 -4.88 -16.06
CA VAL A 409 17.27 -3.67 -15.83
C VAL A 409 18.46 -3.98 -14.92
N ALA A 410 18.25 -4.67 -13.79
CA ALA A 410 19.33 -5.07 -12.88
C ALA A 410 20.33 -6.01 -13.55
N GLY A 411 19.86 -6.95 -14.40
CA GLY A 411 20.66 -7.89 -15.17
C GLY A 411 21.30 -7.32 -16.45
N ASN A 412 21.21 -6.03 -16.72
CA ASN A 412 21.75 -5.33 -17.90
C ASN A 412 21.15 -5.77 -19.24
N SER A 413 19.99 -6.41 -19.25
CA SER A 413 19.26 -6.73 -20.51
C SER A 413 18.54 -5.52 -21.07
N LEU A 414 18.17 -4.58 -20.19
CA LEU A 414 17.63 -3.25 -20.52
C LEU A 414 18.40 -2.17 -19.75
N GLU A 415 18.57 -1.01 -20.36
CA GLU A 415 19.10 0.18 -19.67
C GLU A 415 18.01 0.85 -18.83
N HIS A 416 16.80 0.93 -19.36
CA HIS A 416 15.60 1.45 -18.71
C HIS A 416 14.34 0.88 -19.36
N GLY A 417 13.22 1.01 -18.69
CA GLY A 417 11.92 0.63 -19.23
C GLY A 417 10.77 1.07 -18.34
N MET A 418 9.56 0.96 -18.84
CA MET A 418 8.35 1.20 -18.07
C MET A 418 7.25 0.20 -18.42
N ILE A 419 6.36 0.00 -17.46
CA ILE A 419 5.13 -0.78 -17.64
C ILE A 419 3.93 0.01 -17.10
N VAL A 420 2.75 -0.25 -17.69
CA VAL A 420 1.47 0.22 -17.18
C VAL A 420 0.75 -0.97 -16.58
N MET A 421 0.62 -0.97 -15.27
CA MET A 421 0.02 -2.08 -14.50
C MET A 421 -1.40 -1.74 -14.06
N GLU A 422 -2.15 -2.76 -13.67
CA GLU A 422 -3.48 -2.61 -13.06
C GLU A 422 -4.43 -1.78 -13.95
N HIS A 423 -4.16 -1.77 -15.26
CA HIS A 423 -5.01 -1.07 -16.22
C HIS A 423 -6.37 -1.76 -16.28
N LEU A 424 -7.43 -0.98 -16.11
CA LEU A 424 -8.79 -1.53 -16.04
C LEU A 424 -9.18 -2.40 -17.25
N GLY A 425 -8.59 -2.11 -18.41
CA GLY A 425 -8.86 -2.82 -19.66
C GLY A 425 -10.07 -2.30 -20.41
N GLN A 426 -10.17 -2.70 -21.69
CA GLN A 426 -11.16 -2.19 -22.63
C GLN A 426 -12.60 -2.50 -22.20
N GLY A 427 -13.49 -1.53 -22.34
CA GLY A 427 -14.92 -1.65 -22.09
C GLY A 427 -15.35 -1.47 -20.64
N LEU A 428 -14.41 -1.14 -19.74
CA LEU A 428 -14.73 -0.79 -18.34
C LEU A 428 -14.91 0.71 -18.17
N THR A 429 -15.92 1.07 -17.39
CA THR A 429 -16.13 2.43 -16.91
C THR A 429 -15.56 2.57 -15.50
N ALA A 430 -14.73 3.58 -15.26
CA ALA A 430 -14.22 3.95 -13.96
C ALA A 430 -15.00 5.11 -13.36
N GLU A 431 -15.47 4.96 -12.12
CA GLU A 431 -16.10 6.06 -11.36
C GLU A 431 -15.06 7.08 -10.86
N PRO A 432 -15.46 8.32 -10.54
CA PRO A 432 -14.58 9.31 -9.93
C PRO A 432 -13.86 8.75 -8.68
N GLY A 433 -12.56 8.99 -8.57
CA GLY A 433 -11.72 8.48 -7.50
C GLY A 433 -11.17 7.06 -7.71
N SER A 434 -11.61 6.35 -8.74
CA SER A 434 -11.09 5.02 -9.09
C SER A 434 -9.72 5.11 -9.76
N PHE A 435 -8.89 4.09 -9.54
CA PHE A 435 -7.66 3.90 -10.32
C PHE A 435 -8.01 3.45 -11.75
N VAL A 436 -7.28 3.99 -12.72
CA VAL A 436 -7.37 3.56 -14.12
C VAL A 436 -6.15 2.72 -14.50
N GLY A 437 -5.03 2.98 -13.85
CA GLY A 437 -3.80 2.24 -14.03
C GLY A 437 -2.67 2.85 -13.19
N ARG A 438 -1.61 2.08 -13.05
CA ARG A 438 -0.37 2.46 -12.38
C ARG A 438 0.79 2.32 -13.35
N ILE A 439 1.72 3.26 -13.32
CA ILE A 439 2.94 3.21 -14.12
C ILE A 439 4.11 2.93 -13.18
N ALA A 440 4.97 1.97 -13.54
CA ALA A 440 6.29 1.81 -12.95
C ALA A 440 7.35 2.00 -14.03
N ALA A 441 8.33 2.86 -13.76
CA ALA A 441 9.51 3.05 -14.56
C ALA A 441 10.72 2.58 -13.76
N VAL A 442 11.59 1.79 -14.37
CA VAL A 442 12.82 1.25 -13.76
C VAL A 442 14.00 1.57 -14.66
N SER A 443 15.10 2.01 -14.09
CA SER A 443 16.28 2.42 -14.84
C SER A 443 17.56 2.27 -14.03
N ARG A 444 18.68 2.11 -14.71
CA ARG A 444 20.00 2.22 -14.10
C ARG A 444 20.45 3.67 -13.86
N HIS A 445 19.77 4.64 -14.51
CA HIS A 445 20.09 6.06 -14.42
C HIS A 445 18.82 6.88 -14.19
N ARG A 446 18.76 7.64 -13.11
CA ARG A 446 17.60 8.44 -12.69
C ARG A 446 17.07 9.37 -13.82
N LYS A 447 17.93 9.82 -14.74
CA LYS A 447 17.57 10.73 -15.84
C LYS A 447 16.49 10.19 -16.78
N TRP A 448 16.33 8.85 -16.89
CA TRP A 448 15.36 8.25 -17.80
C TRP A 448 13.96 8.12 -17.20
N LEU A 449 13.85 8.09 -15.87
CA LEU A 449 12.59 7.83 -15.17
C LEU A 449 11.48 8.82 -15.54
N GLU A 450 11.83 10.12 -15.71
CA GLU A 450 10.83 11.14 -16.06
C GLU A 450 10.25 10.92 -17.46
N ALA A 451 11.12 10.59 -18.43
CA ALA A 451 10.69 10.32 -19.80
C ALA A 451 9.79 9.08 -19.88
N ASP A 452 10.15 8.02 -19.16
CA ASP A 452 9.39 6.77 -19.09
C ASP A 452 8.01 6.97 -18.44
N ILE A 453 7.94 7.68 -17.30
CA ILE A 453 6.66 8.03 -16.66
C ILE A 453 5.79 8.88 -17.60
N ARG A 454 6.37 9.83 -18.33
CA ARG A 454 5.63 10.65 -19.30
C ARG A 454 5.05 9.80 -20.42
N ALA A 455 5.84 8.88 -20.98
CA ALA A 455 5.37 7.95 -22.00
C ALA A 455 4.23 7.07 -21.50
N GLY A 456 4.34 6.53 -20.27
CA GLY A 456 3.27 5.77 -19.64
C GLY A 456 1.98 6.58 -19.41
N LYS A 457 2.10 7.84 -18.96
CA LYS A 457 0.95 8.75 -18.82
C LYS A 457 0.24 8.99 -20.16
N GLU A 458 0.99 9.18 -21.24
CA GLU A 458 0.42 9.34 -22.57
C GLU A 458 -0.35 8.07 -23.02
N LEU A 459 0.19 6.88 -22.75
CA LEU A 459 -0.51 5.62 -23.04
C LEU A 459 -1.82 5.52 -22.27
N LEU A 460 -1.81 5.81 -20.97
CA LEU A 460 -3.02 5.81 -20.14
C LEU A 460 -4.06 6.81 -20.65
N LEU A 461 -3.65 8.03 -20.93
CA LEU A 461 -4.56 9.08 -21.43
C LEU A 461 -5.16 8.74 -22.79
N ARG A 462 -4.39 8.10 -23.69
CA ARG A 462 -4.93 7.63 -24.99
C ARG A 462 -5.91 6.47 -24.84
N SER A 463 -5.77 5.66 -23.78
CA SER A 463 -6.65 4.50 -23.56
C SER A 463 -8.04 4.87 -23.04
N ILE A 464 -8.23 6.07 -22.54
CA ILE A 464 -9.49 6.54 -21.95
C ILE A 464 -10.18 7.57 -22.82
N SER A 465 -11.51 7.63 -22.73
CA SER A 465 -12.28 8.75 -23.23
C SER A 465 -13.13 9.33 -22.12
N THR A 466 -13.28 10.63 -22.20
CA THR A 466 -14.33 11.32 -21.40
C THR A 466 -15.61 11.25 -22.20
N GLU A 467 -16.64 10.59 -21.68
CA GLU A 467 -17.99 10.81 -22.20
C GLU A 467 -18.33 12.29 -21.97
N LYS A 468 -18.68 13.00 -23.07
CA LYS A 468 -19.18 14.38 -23.00
C LYS A 468 -20.61 14.38 -22.52
#